data_1feecd30aa51c5b6f2781260de4206f7
#
_entry.id   1feecd30aa51c5b6f2781260de4206f7
#
_cell.length_a   1.000
_cell.length_b   1.000
_cell.length_c   1.000
_cell.angle_alpha   90.00
_cell.angle_beta   90.00
_cell.angle_gamma   90.00
#
_symmetry.space_group_name_H-M   'P 1'
#
loop_
_entity.id
_entity.type
_entity.pdbx_description
1 polymer ?
#
loop_
_entity_poly.entity_id
_entity_poly.type
_entity_poly.pdbx_seq_one_letter_code
_entity_poly.pdbx_strand_id
1 'polypeptide(L)'
;VKQEAVTHPARAHAEALHENGYCLIREAAPLALVDALARDLHEDFLRTPASSGAFYGERTVRFGAILSRSVHAAPIVQHSLIQAIAETILGPWCDSIQLNLTQAIEIGSGAEQQVPHRDQDMWPASRMMPAGHGVEYLLNVMWPFTPYRPENGSTLLWPGSHRRCSEDLIDPREAISLDIDPGSALLFLGSTLHAGGANRTLAPRRGMIVSYSLGWLKPYELQTLAYPPETARHFPPDLARLVGYQIHRPNLGNVEGRCPSFLLGDDRSGGAIDALADAQLELIRAYRAQNCPAPP
;
A
#
# COMPACT_ATOMS: atom_id res chain seq x y z
N VAL A 1 16.90 -13.12 12.48
CA VAL A 1 16.75 -11.71 12.85
C VAL A 1 17.76 -10.92 12.04
N LYS A 2 17.36 -10.37 10.88
CA LYS A 2 18.17 -9.37 10.17
C LYS A 2 17.64 -8.00 10.57
N GLN A 3 18.14 -7.44 11.66
CA GLN A 3 18.18 -6.01 11.87
C GLN A 3 19.36 -5.49 11.02
N GLU A 4 19.15 -5.33 9.71
CA GLU A 4 19.92 -4.35 8.97
C GLU A 4 19.52 -2.98 9.53
N ALA A 5 20.51 -2.17 9.87
CA ALA A 5 20.28 -0.83 10.40
C ALA A 5 19.41 -0.05 9.40
N VAL A 6 18.14 0.14 9.73
CA VAL A 6 17.22 1.03 8.99
C VAL A 6 17.95 2.35 8.83
N THR A 7 18.15 2.79 7.61
CA THR A 7 18.89 4.04 7.32
C THR A 7 18.21 5.19 8.07
N HIS A 8 18.99 6.07 8.65
CA HIS A 8 18.52 7.21 9.46
C HIS A 8 17.30 7.96 8.85
N PRO A 9 17.22 8.22 7.51
CA PRO A 9 16.07 8.89 6.92
C PRO A 9 14.74 8.11 7.05
N ALA A 10 14.74 6.79 6.80
CA ALA A 10 13.52 5.98 6.88
C ALA A 10 12.97 5.96 8.31
N ARG A 11 13.85 5.88 9.31
CA ARG A 11 13.46 5.89 10.72
C ARG A 11 12.81 7.21 11.13
N ALA A 12 13.38 8.35 10.76
CA ALA A 12 12.81 9.65 11.07
C ALA A 12 11.40 9.84 10.47
N HIS A 13 11.18 9.37 9.24
CA HIS A 13 9.86 9.40 8.61
C HIS A 13 8.87 8.43 9.28
N ALA A 14 9.32 7.26 9.71
CA ALA A 14 8.50 6.32 10.47
C ALA A 14 8.10 6.90 11.84
N GLU A 15 9.00 7.58 12.53
CA GLU A 15 8.71 8.30 13.79
C GLU A 15 7.66 9.39 13.57
N ALA A 16 7.77 10.19 12.49
CA ALA A 16 6.77 11.19 12.13
C ALA A 16 5.38 10.56 11.82
N LEU A 17 5.35 9.40 11.14
CA LEU A 17 4.12 8.63 10.92
C LEU A 17 3.50 8.15 12.23
N HIS A 18 4.31 7.61 13.14
CA HIS A 18 3.83 7.19 14.46
C HIS A 18 3.32 8.35 15.32
N GLU A 19 3.92 9.54 15.19
CA GLU A 19 3.52 10.72 15.95
C GLU A 19 2.26 11.37 15.39
N ASN A 20 2.22 11.61 14.08
CA ASN A 20 1.19 12.43 13.43
C ASN A 20 0.17 11.62 12.63
N GLY A 21 0.47 10.38 12.26
CA GLY A 21 -0.32 9.56 11.35
C GLY A 21 0.00 9.82 9.88
N TYR A 22 0.80 10.83 9.57
CA TYR A 22 1.21 11.17 8.21
C TYR A 22 2.62 11.77 8.17
N CYS A 23 3.21 11.76 6.98
CA CYS A 23 4.50 12.38 6.69
C CYS A 23 4.54 12.87 5.24
N LEU A 24 5.07 14.07 5.00
CA LEU A 24 5.30 14.60 3.65
C LEU A 24 6.79 14.57 3.33
N ILE A 25 7.15 13.88 2.25
CA ILE A 25 8.51 13.87 1.70
C ILE A 25 8.50 14.72 0.43
N ARG A 26 9.11 15.89 0.51
CA ARG A 26 9.25 16.77 -0.65
C ARG A 26 10.36 16.24 -1.56
N GLU A 27 10.20 16.43 -2.88
CA GLU A 27 11.18 16.00 -3.88
C GLU A 27 11.61 14.52 -3.72
N ALA A 28 10.64 13.67 -3.36
CA ALA A 28 10.86 12.24 -3.16
C ALA A 28 11.26 11.55 -4.47
N ALA A 29 10.68 11.95 -5.60
CA ALA A 29 11.01 11.40 -6.90
C ALA A 29 11.35 12.51 -7.91
N PRO A 30 12.22 12.23 -8.91
CA PRO A 30 12.49 13.17 -9.98
C PRO A 30 11.21 13.59 -10.70
N LEU A 31 11.00 14.89 -10.89
CA LEU A 31 9.81 15.42 -11.57
C LEU A 31 9.63 14.79 -12.96
N ALA A 32 10.73 14.60 -13.70
CA ALA A 32 10.70 13.96 -15.02
C ALA A 32 10.09 12.55 -15.02
N LEU A 33 10.31 11.77 -13.94
CA LEU A 33 9.73 10.44 -13.78
C LEU A 33 8.22 10.54 -13.53
N VAL A 34 7.79 11.45 -12.65
CA VAL A 34 6.37 11.67 -12.34
C VAL A 34 5.62 12.19 -13.56
N ASP A 35 6.21 13.12 -14.32
CA ASP A 35 5.64 13.64 -15.55
C ASP A 35 5.53 12.56 -16.65
N ALA A 36 6.52 11.68 -16.76
CA ALA A 36 6.47 10.57 -17.71
C ALA A 36 5.34 9.60 -17.36
N LEU A 37 5.22 9.23 -16.07
CA LEU A 37 4.11 8.39 -15.59
C LEU A 37 2.75 9.06 -15.83
N ALA A 38 2.62 10.34 -15.52
CA ALA A 38 1.38 11.10 -15.74
C ALA A 38 0.99 11.15 -17.23
N ARG A 39 1.97 11.29 -18.15
CA ARG A 39 1.73 11.24 -19.59
C ARG A 39 1.28 9.87 -20.06
N ASP A 40 1.92 8.81 -19.59
CA ASP A 40 1.54 7.43 -19.95
C ASP A 40 0.08 7.12 -19.58
N LEU A 41 -0.38 7.63 -18.43
CA LEU A 41 -1.74 7.41 -17.92
C LEU A 41 -2.79 8.41 -18.44
N HIS A 42 -2.40 9.39 -19.27
CA HIS A 42 -3.29 10.45 -19.71
C HIS A 42 -4.52 9.91 -20.44
N GLU A 43 -4.32 9.02 -21.41
CA GLU A 43 -5.41 8.42 -22.18
C GLU A 43 -6.33 7.53 -21.33
N ASP A 44 -5.77 6.87 -20.32
CA ASP A 44 -6.57 6.08 -19.39
C ASP A 44 -7.51 6.97 -18.56
N PHE A 45 -7.07 8.15 -18.12
CA PHE A 45 -7.96 9.12 -17.46
C PHE A 45 -9.10 9.57 -18.38
N LEU A 46 -8.85 9.74 -19.67
CA LEU A 46 -9.88 10.18 -20.64
C LEU A 46 -10.88 9.08 -20.98
N ARG A 47 -10.44 7.81 -20.97
CA ARG A 47 -11.27 6.67 -21.38
C ARG A 47 -12.01 5.99 -20.23
N THR A 48 -11.50 6.12 -19.02
CA THR A 48 -12.12 5.48 -17.86
C THR A 48 -13.40 6.22 -17.47
N PRO A 49 -14.54 5.53 -17.37
CA PRO A 49 -15.77 6.15 -16.91
C PRO A 49 -15.62 6.73 -15.49
N ALA A 50 -16.38 7.77 -15.18
CA ALA A 50 -16.46 8.28 -13.84
C ALA A 50 -16.93 7.20 -12.86
N SER A 51 -16.43 7.28 -11.64
CA SER A 51 -16.80 6.38 -10.54
C SER A 51 -18.27 6.56 -10.19
N SER A 52 -18.87 5.55 -9.56
CA SER A 52 -20.23 5.60 -9.06
C SER A 52 -20.26 5.30 -7.56
N GLY A 53 -21.32 5.78 -6.90
CA GLY A 53 -21.55 5.57 -5.47
C GLY A 53 -21.10 6.74 -4.59
N ALA A 54 -21.76 6.87 -3.45
CA ALA A 54 -21.59 8.00 -2.54
C ALA A 54 -20.19 8.11 -1.92
N PHE A 55 -19.45 7.01 -1.86
CA PHE A 55 -18.12 6.99 -1.25
C PHE A 55 -17.05 7.54 -2.21
N TYR A 56 -17.04 7.11 -3.47
CA TYR A 56 -16.07 7.60 -4.46
C TYR A 56 -16.46 8.95 -5.04
N GLY A 57 -17.78 9.21 -5.17
CA GLY A 57 -18.33 10.39 -5.82
C GLY A 57 -18.38 10.27 -7.35
N GLU A 58 -19.39 10.90 -7.95
CA GLU A 58 -19.68 10.78 -9.38
C GLU A 58 -18.76 11.60 -10.28
N ARG A 59 -17.96 12.50 -9.70
CA ARG A 59 -17.01 13.36 -10.42
C ARG A 59 -15.56 12.96 -10.18
N THR A 60 -15.33 11.66 -9.94
CA THR A 60 -13.99 11.10 -9.78
C THR A 60 -13.75 10.00 -10.84
N VAL A 61 -12.51 9.87 -11.27
CA VAL A 61 -12.09 8.76 -12.12
C VAL A 61 -11.04 7.96 -11.36
N ARG A 62 -11.17 6.63 -11.36
CA ARG A 62 -10.25 5.73 -10.67
C ARG A 62 -9.97 4.51 -11.52
N PHE A 63 -8.71 4.12 -11.65
CA PHE A 63 -8.30 2.87 -12.29
C PHE A 63 -7.01 2.34 -11.68
N GLY A 64 -6.87 1.02 -11.67
CA GLY A 64 -5.74 0.30 -11.10
C GLY A 64 -4.84 -0.34 -12.14
N ALA A 65 -4.11 -1.37 -11.71
CA ALA A 65 -3.17 -2.14 -12.52
C ALA A 65 -2.10 -1.26 -13.21
N ILE A 66 -1.54 -0.28 -12.48
CA ILE A 66 -0.71 0.77 -13.05
C ILE A 66 0.63 0.23 -13.60
N LEU A 67 1.17 -0.85 -12.99
CA LEU A 67 2.41 -1.49 -13.49
C LEU A 67 2.25 -2.09 -14.91
N SER A 68 1.01 -2.41 -15.34
CA SER A 68 0.74 -2.87 -16.70
C SER A 68 0.50 -1.73 -17.70
N ARG A 69 0.36 -0.50 -17.22
CA ARG A 69 0.02 0.68 -18.03
C ARG A 69 1.22 1.58 -18.30
N SER A 70 2.23 1.56 -17.40
CA SER A 70 3.41 2.40 -17.54
C SER A 70 4.65 1.72 -16.97
N VAL A 71 5.73 1.73 -17.73
CA VAL A 71 7.05 1.30 -17.26
C VAL A 71 7.62 2.23 -16.18
N HIS A 72 7.14 3.47 -16.12
CA HIS A 72 7.55 4.47 -15.13
C HIS A 72 6.91 4.24 -13.74
N ALA A 73 5.93 3.32 -13.64
CA ALA A 73 5.31 2.99 -12.35
C ALA A 73 6.21 2.15 -11.44
N ALA A 74 7.01 1.23 -12.00
CA ALA A 74 7.85 0.34 -11.21
C ALA A 74 8.87 1.08 -10.32
N PRO A 75 9.59 2.11 -10.78
CA PRO A 75 10.47 2.90 -9.91
C PRO A 75 9.75 3.63 -8.77
N ILE A 76 8.50 4.02 -8.96
CA ILE A 76 7.67 4.64 -7.94
C ILE A 76 7.22 3.59 -6.90
N VAL A 77 6.73 2.44 -7.36
CA VAL A 77 6.30 1.34 -6.49
C VAL A 77 7.48 0.72 -5.73
N GLN A 78 8.67 0.68 -6.33
CA GLN A 78 9.89 0.15 -5.70
C GLN A 78 10.80 1.24 -5.12
N HIS A 79 10.26 2.42 -4.82
CA HIS A 79 11.04 3.52 -4.26
C HIS A 79 11.69 3.11 -2.93
N SER A 80 13.02 3.04 -2.90
CA SER A 80 13.80 2.41 -1.81
C SER A 80 13.51 3.01 -0.42
N LEU A 81 13.45 4.35 -0.32
CA LEU A 81 13.11 5.02 0.94
C LEU A 81 11.68 4.68 1.40
N ILE A 82 10.71 4.68 0.46
CA ILE A 82 9.31 4.37 0.78
C ILE A 82 9.19 2.92 1.25
N GLN A 83 9.84 1.97 0.57
CA GLN A 83 9.84 0.58 1.01
C GLN A 83 10.47 0.39 2.38
N ALA A 84 11.60 1.04 2.64
CA ALA A 84 12.24 0.99 3.96
C ALA A 84 11.33 1.57 5.07
N ILE A 85 10.55 2.61 4.77
CA ILE A 85 9.54 3.14 5.71
C ILE A 85 8.41 2.12 5.89
N ALA A 86 7.89 1.54 4.81
CA ALA A 86 6.84 0.52 4.88
C ALA A 86 7.27 -0.70 5.68
N GLU A 87 8.48 -1.19 5.47
CA GLU A 87 9.07 -2.29 6.26
C GLU A 87 9.24 -1.90 7.75
N THR A 88 9.58 -0.65 8.04
CA THR A 88 9.70 -0.19 9.43
C THR A 88 8.34 -0.17 10.14
N ILE A 89 7.28 0.25 9.46
CA ILE A 89 5.92 0.37 10.00
C ILE A 89 5.21 -0.99 10.07
N LEU A 90 5.27 -1.76 8.99
CA LEU A 90 4.47 -2.98 8.79
C LEU A 90 5.24 -4.26 9.14
N GLY A 91 6.55 -4.27 8.93
CA GLY A 91 7.41 -5.44 9.12
C GLY A 91 7.37 -6.09 10.51
N PRO A 92 7.14 -5.35 11.62
CA PRO A 92 6.95 -5.97 12.92
C PRO A 92 5.75 -6.94 12.99
N TRP A 93 4.80 -6.84 12.07
CA TRP A 93 3.52 -7.55 12.11
C TRP A 93 3.34 -8.59 11.00
N CYS A 94 4.32 -8.75 10.12
CA CYS A 94 4.25 -9.71 9.04
C CYS A 94 5.64 -10.25 8.66
N ASP A 95 5.66 -11.39 7.99
CA ASP A 95 6.91 -11.98 7.44
C ASP A 95 7.42 -11.16 6.24
N SER A 96 6.51 -10.58 5.50
CA SER A 96 6.79 -9.68 4.37
C SER A 96 5.61 -8.74 4.12
N ILE A 97 5.88 -7.56 3.63
CA ILE A 97 4.86 -6.66 3.10
C ILE A 97 4.46 -7.07 1.68
N GLN A 98 3.29 -6.58 1.24
CA GLN A 98 2.83 -6.74 -0.13
C GLN A 98 2.30 -5.43 -0.70
N LEU A 99 2.27 -5.34 -2.03
CA LEU A 99 1.54 -4.28 -2.73
C LEU A 99 0.04 -4.50 -2.52
N ASN A 100 -0.62 -3.53 -1.90
CA ASN A 100 -2.05 -3.59 -1.65
C ASN A 100 -2.84 -3.07 -2.85
N LEU A 101 -2.34 -1.97 -3.43
CA LEU A 101 -3.00 -1.34 -4.57
C LEU A 101 -2.08 -0.35 -5.26
N THR A 102 -2.27 -0.21 -6.58
CA THR A 102 -1.86 0.95 -7.34
C THR A 102 -3.09 1.55 -7.99
N GLN A 103 -3.40 2.82 -7.70
CA GLN A 103 -4.59 3.44 -8.26
C GLN A 103 -4.33 4.88 -8.69
N ALA A 104 -4.56 5.17 -9.96
CA ALA A 104 -4.65 6.53 -10.46
C ALA A 104 -6.01 7.12 -10.07
N ILE A 105 -6.00 8.39 -9.66
CA ILE A 105 -7.18 9.08 -9.15
C ILE A 105 -7.26 10.47 -9.78
N GLU A 106 -8.42 10.78 -10.35
CA GLU A 106 -8.79 12.14 -10.74
C GLU A 106 -9.94 12.63 -9.89
N ILE A 107 -9.82 13.83 -9.36
CA ILE A 107 -10.90 14.58 -8.73
C ILE A 107 -11.31 15.68 -9.70
N GLY A 108 -12.43 15.48 -10.38
CA GLY A 108 -12.95 16.39 -11.40
C GLY A 108 -13.45 17.71 -10.83
N SER A 109 -13.64 18.71 -11.72
CA SER A 109 -14.22 19.99 -11.35
C SER A 109 -15.59 19.82 -10.68
N GLY A 110 -15.81 20.50 -9.55
CA GLY A 110 -17.05 20.44 -8.78
C GLY A 110 -17.27 19.12 -8.02
N ALA A 111 -16.25 18.27 -7.90
CA ALA A 111 -16.33 17.11 -7.03
C ALA A 111 -16.49 17.53 -5.57
N GLU A 112 -17.41 16.90 -4.86
CA GLU A 112 -17.64 17.12 -3.43
C GLU A 112 -16.55 16.49 -2.59
N GLN A 113 -16.43 16.93 -1.34
CA GLN A 113 -15.54 16.33 -0.37
C GLN A 113 -15.99 14.90 -0.07
N GLN A 114 -15.03 13.99 -0.06
CA GLN A 114 -15.25 12.59 0.35
C GLN A 114 -15.57 12.52 1.85
N VAL A 115 -16.37 11.52 2.23
CA VAL A 115 -16.61 11.22 3.64
C VAL A 115 -15.28 10.81 4.31
N PRO A 116 -14.93 11.38 5.47
CA PRO A 116 -13.76 10.98 6.23
C PRO A 116 -13.78 9.49 6.59
N HIS A 117 -12.67 8.80 6.36
CA HIS A 117 -12.56 7.35 6.56
C HIS A 117 -11.14 6.93 6.91
N ARG A 118 -11.01 5.69 7.35
CA ARG A 118 -9.72 4.99 7.54
C ARG A 118 -9.65 3.82 6.56
N ASP A 119 -8.62 3.76 5.75
CA ASP A 119 -8.50 2.71 4.73
C ASP A 119 -8.32 1.31 5.34
N GLN A 120 -7.73 1.19 6.51
CA GLN A 120 -7.61 -0.12 7.18
C GLN A 120 -8.95 -0.72 7.61
N ASP A 121 -10.04 0.08 7.66
CA ASP A 121 -11.38 -0.40 8.01
C ASP A 121 -12.00 -1.30 6.91
N MET A 122 -11.35 -1.41 5.75
CA MET A 122 -11.69 -2.41 4.74
C MET A 122 -11.49 -3.85 5.26
N TRP A 123 -10.60 -4.06 6.22
CA TRP A 123 -10.44 -5.35 6.89
C TRP A 123 -11.19 -5.34 8.22
N PRO A 124 -12.23 -6.19 8.39
CA PRO A 124 -13.04 -6.21 9.62
C PRO A 124 -12.21 -6.38 10.90
N ALA A 125 -11.05 -7.08 10.81
CA ALA A 125 -10.17 -7.29 11.95
C ALA A 125 -9.66 -5.98 12.57
N SER A 126 -9.54 -4.90 11.81
CA SER A 126 -9.10 -3.60 12.33
C SER A 126 -10.05 -3.07 13.40
N ARG A 127 -11.36 -3.34 13.25
CA ARG A 127 -12.40 -2.92 14.19
C ARG A 127 -12.64 -3.90 15.34
N MET A 128 -12.08 -5.10 15.26
CA MET A 128 -12.16 -6.12 16.32
C MET A 128 -11.06 -5.95 17.36
N MET A 129 -10.01 -5.21 17.02
CA MET A 129 -8.90 -4.94 17.94
C MET A 129 -9.25 -3.75 18.86
N PRO A 130 -8.77 -3.76 20.11
CA PRO A 130 -8.93 -2.60 20.99
C PRO A 130 -8.33 -1.33 20.37
N ALA A 131 -8.93 -0.17 20.65
CA ALA A 131 -8.36 1.10 20.21
C ALA A 131 -6.91 1.25 20.71
N GLY A 132 -6.01 1.76 19.87
CA GLY A 132 -4.61 1.96 20.23
C GLY A 132 -3.78 0.68 20.33
N HIS A 133 -4.23 -0.43 19.74
CA HIS A 133 -3.48 -1.71 19.72
C HIS A 133 -2.11 -1.62 19.02
N GLY A 134 -1.84 -0.54 18.29
CA GLY A 134 -0.54 -0.25 17.68
C GLY A 134 -0.21 -1.04 16.41
N VAL A 135 -1.09 -1.94 15.96
CA VAL A 135 -0.88 -2.69 14.71
C VAL A 135 -1.33 -1.85 13.52
N GLU A 136 -0.41 -1.54 12.63
CA GLU A 136 -0.73 -0.91 11.36
C GLU A 136 -0.91 -1.97 10.27
N TYR A 137 -2.00 -1.88 9.51
CA TYR A 137 -2.32 -2.83 8.44
C TYR A 137 -1.88 -2.34 7.06
N LEU A 138 -1.73 -1.02 6.93
CA LEU A 138 -1.59 -0.35 5.65
C LEU A 138 -0.76 0.92 5.78
N LEU A 139 0.13 1.15 4.83
CA LEU A 139 0.77 2.43 4.56
C LEU A 139 0.35 2.92 3.17
N ASN A 140 -0.22 4.10 3.11
CA ASN A 140 -0.58 4.79 1.88
C ASN A 140 0.49 5.79 1.47
N VAL A 141 0.71 5.91 0.16
CA VAL A 141 1.62 6.88 -0.44
C VAL A 141 0.95 7.55 -1.62
N MET A 142 0.59 8.81 -1.45
CA MET A 142 -0.02 9.62 -2.51
C MET A 142 1.07 10.36 -3.30
N TRP A 143 1.04 10.19 -4.61
CA TRP A 143 1.93 10.82 -5.58
C TRP A 143 1.13 11.79 -6.47
N PRO A 144 1.24 13.11 -6.27
CA PRO A 144 0.58 14.09 -7.12
C PRO A 144 1.14 14.09 -8.55
N PHE A 145 0.25 14.14 -9.54
CA PHE A 145 0.57 14.42 -10.95
C PHE A 145 0.31 15.90 -11.30
N THR A 146 -0.64 16.52 -10.60
CA THR A 146 -0.90 17.95 -10.63
C THR A 146 -0.68 18.52 -9.23
N PRO A 147 -0.38 19.82 -9.07
CA PRO A 147 -0.27 20.39 -7.73
C PRO A 147 -1.54 20.14 -6.91
N TYR A 148 -1.39 19.71 -5.66
CA TYR A 148 -2.49 19.55 -4.72
C TYR A 148 -2.58 20.82 -3.88
N ARG A 149 -3.77 21.41 -3.84
CA ARG A 149 -4.08 22.63 -3.10
C ARG A 149 -5.44 22.48 -2.42
N PRO A 150 -5.71 23.20 -1.33
CA PRO A 150 -7.02 23.14 -0.66
C PRO A 150 -8.20 23.37 -1.60
N GLU A 151 -8.07 24.29 -2.56
CA GLU A 151 -9.13 24.66 -3.50
C GLU A 151 -9.41 23.61 -4.58
N ASN A 152 -8.44 22.75 -4.90
CA ASN A 152 -8.61 21.72 -5.95
C ASN A 152 -8.80 20.31 -5.39
N GLY A 153 -9.06 20.18 -4.08
CA GLY A 153 -9.37 18.90 -3.47
C GLY A 153 -8.15 18.13 -2.97
N SER A 154 -7.12 18.84 -2.47
CA SER A 154 -6.01 18.19 -1.75
C SER A 154 -6.53 17.27 -0.66
N THR A 155 -5.76 16.23 -0.36
CA THR A 155 -6.10 15.25 0.69
C THR A 155 -6.22 15.95 2.04
N LEU A 156 -7.36 15.73 2.69
CA LEU A 156 -7.61 16.15 4.07
C LEU A 156 -7.09 15.05 5.01
N LEU A 157 -6.43 15.46 6.06
CA LEU A 157 -5.86 14.58 7.09
C LEU A 157 -6.28 15.06 8.47
N TRP A 158 -6.52 14.15 9.40
CA TRP A 158 -6.76 14.42 10.82
C TRP A 158 -5.53 13.95 11.61
N PRO A 159 -4.58 14.84 11.94
CA PRO A 159 -3.37 14.48 12.65
C PRO A 159 -3.67 13.80 13.99
N GLY A 160 -2.94 12.72 14.30
CA GLY A 160 -3.12 11.96 15.54
C GLY A 160 -4.37 11.08 15.60
N SER A 161 -5.23 11.08 14.56
CA SER A 161 -6.47 10.29 14.54
C SER A 161 -6.25 8.77 14.50
N HIS A 162 -5.08 8.31 14.05
CA HIS A 162 -4.67 6.91 14.09
C HIS A 162 -4.59 6.32 15.50
N ARG A 163 -4.52 7.17 16.53
CA ARG A 163 -4.50 6.79 17.95
C ARG A 163 -5.86 6.90 18.62
N ARG A 164 -6.89 7.36 17.91
CA ARG A 164 -8.25 7.52 18.42
C ARG A 164 -9.11 6.32 18.07
N CYS A 165 -10.15 6.08 18.87
CA CYS A 165 -11.16 5.09 18.56
C CYS A 165 -11.90 5.44 17.26
N SER A 166 -12.29 4.42 16.48
CA SER A 166 -13.06 4.63 15.26
C SER A 166 -14.46 5.21 15.49
N GLU A 167 -14.98 5.08 16.71
CA GLU A 167 -16.30 5.58 17.13
C GLU A 167 -16.26 7.03 17.63
N ASP A 168 -15.08 7.62 17.80
CA ASP A 168 -14.96 9.02 18.22
C ASP A 168 -15.58 9.95 17.18
N LEU A 169 -16.30 10.97 17.64
CA LEU A 169 -16.85 11.99 16.76
C LEU A 169 -15.73 12.73 16.03
N ILE A 170 -15.92 12.85 14.72
CA ILE A 170 -14.99 13.54 13.84
C ILE A 170 -15.31 15.03 13.87
N ASP A 171 -14.38 15.86 14.33
CA ASP A 171 -14.48 17.31 14.18
C ASP A 171 -13.87 17.74 12.83
N PRO A 172 -14.65 18.25 11.87
CA PRO A 172 -14.13 18.71 10.58
C PRO A 172 -13.08 19.83 10.70
N ARG A 173 -13.08 20.58 11.80
CA ARG A 173 -12.13 21.68 12.05
C ARG A 173 -10.72 21.19 12.38
N GLU A 174 -10.55 19.93 12.79
CA GLU A 174 -9.26 19.32 13.05
C GLU A 174 -8.56 18.87 11.77
N ALA A 175 -9.26 18.87 10.63
CA ALA A 175 -8.67 18.48 9.36
C ALA A 175 -7.67 19.53 8.88
N ILE A 176 -6.54 19.03 8.39
CA ILE A 176 -5.57 19.86 7.67
C ILE A 176 -5.55 19.47 6.20
N SER A 177 -5.17 20.40 5.35
CA SER A 177 -4.87 20.20 3.94
C SER A 177 -3.47 20.72 3.67
N LEU A 178 -2.70 19.97 2.88
CA LEU A 178 -1.32 20.32 2.57
C LEU A 178 -1.18 20.75 1.11
N ASP A 179 -0.31 21.73 0.88
CA ASP A 179 0.18 22.05 -0.45
C ASP A 179 1.25 21.05 -0.84
N ILE A 180 0.99 20.27 -1.90
CA ILE A 180 1.88 19.20 -2.35
C ILE A 180 2.11 19.34 -3.85
N ASP A 181 3.36 19.49 -4.24
CA ASP A 181 3.77 19.58 -5.64
C ASP A 181 4.13 18.19 -6.20
N PRO A 182 4.00 17.98 -7.52
CA PRO A 182 4.50 16.78 -8.19
C PRO A 182 5.97 16.50 -7.85
N GLY A 183 6.31 15.23 -7.72
CA GLY A 183 7.62 14.80 -7.23
C GLY A 183 7.69 14.61 -5.71
N SER A 184 6.73 15.16 -4.95
CA SER A 184 6.60 14.89 -3.51
C SER A 184 5.76 13.62 -3.27
N ALA A 185 5.94 13.01 -2.11
CA ALA A 185 5.14 11.86 -1.63
C ALA A 185 4.48 12.20 -0.30
N LEU A 186 3.16 12.10 -0.22
CA LEU A 186 2.42 12.17 1.03
C LEU A 186 2.15 10.75 1.53
N LEU A 187 2.76 10.40 2.66
CA LEU A 187 2.57 9.13 3.35
C LEU A 187 1.55 9.30 4.48
N PHE A 188 0.67 8.32 4.65
CA PHE A 188 -0.22 8.27 5.81
C PHE A 188 -0.59 6.83 6.15
N LEU A 189 -0.79 6.58 7.45
CA LEU A 189 -1.14 5.26 7.96
C LEU A 189 -2.56 4.89 7.54
N GLY A 190 -2.83 3.59 7.35
CA GLY A 190 -4.17 3.09 7.08
C GLY A 190 -5.17 3.42 8.18
N SER A 191 -4.70 3.58 9.41
CA SER A 191 -5.47 4.00 10.60
C SER A 191 -5.71 5.50 10.68
N THR A 192 -5.01 6.31 9.87
CA THR A 192 -5.21 7.77 9.85
C THR A 192 -6.51 8.13 9.15
N LEU A 193 -7.34 8.92 9.84
CA LEU A 193 -8.55 9.47 9.25
C LEU A 193 -8.19 10.47 8.16
N HIS A 194 -8.76 10.28 6.98
CA HIS A 194 -8.49 11.13 5.82
C HIS A 194 -9.69 11.21 4.88
N ALA A 195 -9.63 12.13 3.92
CA ALA A 195 -10.62 12.26 2.86
C ALA A 195 -10.04 12.97 1.63
N GLY A 196 -10.61 12.76 0.47
CA GLY A 196 -10.42 13.64 -0.67
C GLY A 196 -11.14 14.96 -0.41
N GLY A 197 -10.46 16.10 -0.60
CA GLY A 197 -11.08 17.41 -0.50
C GLY A 197 -11.99 17.70 -1.69
N ALA A 198 -12.85 18.73 -1.55
CA ALA A 198 -13.68 19.19 -2.66
C ALA A 198 -12.86 19.95 -3.71
N ASN A 199 -13.07 19.65 -4.99
CA ASN A 199 -12.46 20.41 -6.07
C ASN A 199 -13.37 21.56 -6.51
N ARG A 200 -13.04 22.77 -6.11
CA ARG A 200 -13.78 24.01 -6.43
C ARG A 200 -13.20 24.73 -7.64
N THR A 201 -12.19 24.14 -8.30
CA THR A 201 -11.54 24.70 -9.48
C THR A 201 -12.16 24.16 -10.78
N LEU A 202 -11.80 24.75 -11.91
CA LEU A 202 -12.25 24.29 -13.22
C LEU A 202 -11.40 23.15 -13.80
N ALA A 203 -10.21 22.93 -13.23
CA ALA A 203 -9.29 21.88 -13.68
C ALA A 203 -9.39 20.64 -12.80
N PRO A 204 -9.21 19.44 -13.36
CA PRO A 204 -9.11 18.21 -12.57
C PRO A 204 -7.79 18.15 -11.78
N ARG A 205 -7.85 17.58 -10.58
CA ARG A 205 -6.67 17.21 -9.79
C ARG A 205 -6.36 15.74 -10.02
N ARG A 206 -5.15 15.42 -10.45
CA ARG A 206 -4.71 14.05 -10.75
C ARG A 206 -3.55 13.61 -9.86
N GLY A 207 -3.51 12.35 -9.53
CA GLY A 207 -2.40 11.70 -8.84
C GLY A 207 -2.57 10.20 -8.81
N MET A 208 -1.65 9.54 -8.13
CA MET A 208 -1.67 8.10 -7.93
C MET A 208 -1.47 7.79 -6.44
N ILE A 209 -2.20 6.82 -5.93
CA ILE A 209 -1.93 6.20 -4.65
C ILE A 209 -1.23 4.85 -4.89
N VAL A 210 -0.17 4.61 -4.14
CA VAL A 210 0.46 3.29 -3.96
C VAL A 210 0.28 2.93 -2.50
N SER A 211 -0.23 1.75 -2.20
CA SER A 211 -0.33 1.33 -0.81
C SER A 211 0.29 -0.04 -0.60
N TYR A 212 0.90 -0.21 0.58
CA TYR A 212 1.53 -1.43 1.04
C TYR A 212 0.78 -1.94 2.26
N SER A 213 0.56 -3.25 2.33
CA SER A 213 -0.12 -3.88 3.47
C SER A 213 0.66 -5.05 4.02
N LEU A 214 0.21 -5.55 5.16
CA LEU A 214 0.70 -6.81 5.72
C LEU A 214 0.48 -7.93 4.71
N GLY A 215 1.51 -8.73 4.44
CA GLY A 215 1.48 -9.74 3.37
C GLY A 215 0.53 -10.91 3.58
N TRP A 216 -0.05 -11.04 4.78
CA TRP A 216 -1.07 -12.06 5.08
C TRP A 216 -2.51 -11.56 4.92
N LEU A 217 -2.71 -10.28 4.59
CA LEU A 217 -4.03 -9.72 4.31
C LEU A 217 -4.45 -9.99 2.85
N LYS A 218 -5.75 -10.08 2.60
CA LYS A 218 -6.25 -10.00 1.24
C LYS A 218 -6.03 -8.57 0.73
N PRO A 219 -5.28 -8.36 -0.37
CA PRO A 219 -5.04 -7.02 -0.88
C PRO A 219 -6.34 -6.40 -1.44
N TYR A 220 -6.41 -5.08 -1.44
CA TYR A 220 -7.55 -4.33 -1.99
C TYR A 220 -7.69 -4.57 -3.50
N GLU A 221 -6.61 -4.49 -4.26
CA GLU A 221 -6.53 -4.89 -5.66
C GLU A 221 -5.92 -6.29 -5.74
N LEU A 222 -6.54 -7.21 -6.47
CA LEU A 222 -6.02 -8.57 -6.67
C LEU A 222 -4.80 -8.55 -7.59
N GLN A 223 -3.62 -8.34 -7.02
CA GLN A 223 -2.38 -8.07 -7.74
C GLN A 223 -2.02 -9.20 -8.72
N THR A 224 -2.21 -10.46 -8.33
CA THR A 224 -1.91 -11.62 -9.20
C THR A 224 -2.87 -11.76 -10.39
N LEU A 225 -4.06 -11.15 -10.33
CA LEU A 225 -4.96 -11.04 -11.47
C LEU A 225 -4.68 -9.79 -12.31
N ALA A 226 -4.31 -8.68 -11.66
CA ALA A 226 -3.88 -7.45 -12.36
C ALA A 226 -2.57 -7.68 -13.12
N TYR A 227 -1.69 -8.52 -12.58
CA TYR A 227 -0.38 -8.88 -13.14
C TYR A 227 -0.24 -10.40 -13.18
N PRO A 228 -0.92 -11.08 -14.14
CA PRO A 228 -0.85 -12.54 -14.26
C PRO A 228 0.57 -13.00 -14.61
N PRO A 229 0.88 -14.31 -14.52
CA PRO A 229 2.23 -14.84 -14.73
C PRO A 229 2.90 -14.37 -16.01
N GLU A 230 2.12 -14.18 -17.10
CA GLU A 230 2.62 -13.69 -18.41
C GLU A 230 3.18 -12.26 -18.30
N THR A 231 2.63 -11.45 -17.42
CA THR A 231 3.09 -10.08 -17.13
C THR A 231 4.19 -10.10 -16.07
N ALA A 232 3.94 -10.77 -14.94
CA ALA A 232 4.81 -10.74 -13.77
C ALA A 232 6.18 -11.39 -14.00
N ARG A 233 6.32 -12.32 -14.96
CA ARG A 233 7.62 -12.91 -15.36
C ARG A 233 8.63 -11.89 -15.87
N HIS A 234 8.15 -10.73 -16.33
CA HIS A 234 8.99 -9.63 -16.82
C HIS A 234 9.35 -8.62 -15.71
N PHE A 235 8.80 -8.79 -14.54
CA PHE A 235 9.13 -7.93 -13.40
C PHE A 235 10.48 -8.34 -12.78
N PRO A 236 11.21 -7.38 -12.22
CA PRO A 236 12.31 -7.71 -11.33
C PRO A 236 11.83 -8.63 -10.18
N PRO A 237 12.66 -9.55 -9.68
CA PRO A 237 12.26 -10.51 -8.66
C PRO A 237 11.62 -9.87 -7.41
N ASP A 238 12.11 -8.71 -6.98
CA ASP A 238 11.58 -7.99 -5.82
C ASP A 238 10.18 -7.45 -6.08
N LEU A 239 9.93 -6.94 -7.30
CA LEU A 239 8.60 -6.49 -7.71
C LEU A 239 7.63 -7.66 -7.84
N ALA A 240 8.08 -8.78 -8.42
CA ALA A 240 7.29 -9.99 -8.51
C ALA A 240 6.87 -10.51 -7.12
N ARG A 241 7.80 -10.48 -6.14
CA ARG A 241 7.47 -10.80 -4.75
C ARG A 241 6.44 -9.83 -4.17
N LEU A 242 6.64 -8.54 -4.36
CA LEU A 242 5.78 -7.50 -3.83
C LEU A 242 4.33 -7.62 -4.34
N VAL A 243 4.13 -8.02 -5.59
CA VAL A 243 2.80 -8.26 -6.18
C VAL A 243 2.21 -9.64 -5.86
N GLY A 244 2.85 -10.42 -4.98
CA GLY A 244 2.28 -11.64 -4.43
C GLY A 244 2.84 -12.95 -5.00
N TYR A 245 3.87 -12.94 -5.85
CA TYR A 245 4.55 -14.17 -6.29
C TYR A 245 5.57 -14.64 -5.25
N GLN A 246 5.11 -14.76 -4.01
CA GLN A 246 5.84 -15.31 -2.88
C GLN A 246 4.88 -15.96 -1.88
N ILE A 247 5.40 -16.85 -1.04
CA ILE A 247 4.69 -17.29 0.16
C ILE A 247 4.98 -16.31 1.29
N HIS A 248 3.92 -15.87 1.97
CA HIS A 248 4.02 -15.29 3.30
C HIS A 248 4.00 -16.45 4.31
N ARG A 249 5.03 -16.58 5.16
CA ARG A 249 5.07 -17.64 6.17
C ARG A 249 4.04 -17.42 7.28
N PRO A 250 3.35 -18.47 7.75
CA PRO A 250 3.41 -19.85 7.25
C PRO A 250 2.45 -20.10 6.09
N ASN A 251 2.96 -20.61 4.98
CA ASN A 251 2.21 -21.18 3.86
C ASN A 251 1.11 -20.35 3.19
N LEU A 252 0.97 -19.05 3.51
CA LEU A 252 -0.07 -18.20 2.93
C LEU A 252 0.30 -17.77 1.51
N GLY A 253 -0.69 -17.79 0.60
CA GLY A 253 -0.50 -17.39 -0.79
C GLY A 253 0.17 -18.46 -1.65
N ASN A 254 0.19 -19.73 -1.21
CA ASN A 254 0.72 -20.83 -2.01
C ASN A 254 -0.19 -21.20 -3.19
N VAL A 255 0.38 -21.81 -4.20
CA VAL A 255 -0.30 -22.50 -5.30
C VAL A 255 0.14 -23.96 -5.30
N GLU A 256 -0.79 -24.91 -5.16
CA GLU A 256 -0.51 -26.34 -5.07
C GLU A 256 0.53 -26.69 -3.95
N GLY A 257 0.48 -25.96 -2.83
CA GLY A 257 1.44 -26.13 -1.72
C GLY A 257 2.84 -25.59 -2.01
N ARG A 258 3.06 -24.83 -3.06
CA ARG A 258 4.35 -24.31 -3.52
C ARG A 258 4.36 -22.78 -3.54
N CYS A 259 5.56 -22.20 -3.51
CA CYS A 259 5.71 -20.76 -3.73
C CYS A 259 5.24 -20.39 -5.14
N PRO A 260 4.30 -19.43 -5.31
CA PRO A 260 3.75 -19.08 -6.62
C PRO A 260 4.80 -18.53 -7.60
N SER A 261 6.01 -18.22 -7.15
CA SER A 261 7.12 -17.82 -8.02
C SER A 261 7.47 -18.89 -9.08
N PHE A 262 7.12 -20.17 -8.86
CA PHE A 262 7.33 -21.22 -9.88
C PHE A 262 6.52 -20.97 -11.17
N LEU A 263 5.43 -20.19 -11.09
CA LEU A 263 4.64 -19.81 -12.26
C LEU A 263 5.36 -18.83 -13.18
N LEU A 264 6.39 -18.14 -12.67
CA LEU A 264 7.17 -17.17 -13.42
C LEU A 264 8.35 -17.78 -14.18
N GLY A 265 8.77 -18.99 -13.82
CA GLY A 265 9.82 -19.75 -14.46
C GLY A 265 9.31 -20.96 -15.23
N ASP A 266 10.23 -21.71 -15.81
CA ASP A 266 9.94 -22.94 -16.57
C ASP A 266 9.91 -24.20 -15.68
N ASP A 267 10.47 -24.15 -14.47
CA ASP A 267 10.51 -25.27 -13.55
C ASP A 267 9.20 -25.43 -12.79
N ARG A 268 8.38 -26.36 -13.27
CA ARG A 268 7.14 -26.79 -12.62
C ARG A 268 7.28 -28.11 -11.86
N SER A 269 8.50 -28.62 -11.71
CA SER A 269 8.78 -29.83 -10.96
C SER A 269 8.73 -29.62 -9.45
N GLY A 270 8.43 -30.67 -8.70
CA GLY A 270 8.41 -30.68 -7.25
C GLY A 270 7.01 -30.68 -6.64
N GLY A 271 6.91 -31.19 -5.43
CA GLY A 271 5.69 -31.27 -4.63
C GLY A 271 5.50 -30.08 -3.69
N ALA A 272 4.48 -30.16 -2.84
CA ALA A 272 4.23 -29.19 -1.77
C ALA A 272 5.44 -29.08 -0.81
N ILE A 273 5.70 -27.89 -0.33
CA ILE A 273 6.78 -27.60 0.63
C ILE A 273 6.23 -26.91 1.88
N ASP A 274 6.89 -27.15 3.00
CA ASP A 274 6.62 -26.41 4.23
C ASP A 274 7.35 -25.07 4.22
N ALA A 275 6.59 -23.98 4.24
CA ALA A 275 7.13 -22.64 4.44
C ALA A 275 6.69 -22.13 5.84
N LEU A 276 7.30 -22.68 6.87
CA LEU A 276 6.93 -22.45 8.26
C LEU A 276 7.72 -21.28 8.86
N ALA A 277 7.09 -20.57 9.80
CA ALA A 277 7.78 -19.59 10.64
C ALA A 277 8.71 -20.30 11.64
N ASP A 278 9.76 -19.60 12.10
CA ASP A 278 10.78 -20.16 12.98
C ASP A 278 10.19 -20.77 14.26
N ALA A 279 9.20 -20.12 14.87
CA ALA A 279 8.51 -20.66 16.06
C ALA A 279 7.80 -22.00 15.79
N GLN A 280 7.24 -22.19 14.60
CA GLN A 280 6.61 -23.46 14.23
C GLN A 280 7.65 -24.57 13.97
N LEU A 281 8.79 -24.21 13.37
CA LEU A 281 9.91 -25.15 13.20
C LEU A 281 10.46 -25.60 14.56
N GLU A 282 10.55 -24.70 15.55
CA GLU A 282 10.96 -25.06 16.92
C GLU A 282 9.97 -26.01 17.58
N LEU A 283 8.67 -25.76 17.46
CA LEU A 283 7.64 -26.67 17.98
C LEU A 283 7.74 -28.07 17.37
N ILE A 284 7.98 -28.17 16.05
CA ILE A 284 8.15 -29.46 15.38
C ILE A 284 9.40 -30.17 15.89
N ARG A 285 10.52 -29.45 16.06
CA ARG A 285 11.76 -30.03 16.60
C ARG A 285 11.54 -30.54 18.02
N ALA A 286 10.90 -29.78 18.89
CA ALA A 286 10.57 -30.14 20.26
C ALA A 286 9.67 -31.39 20.30
N TYR A 287 8.61 -31.43 19.47
CA TYR A 287 7.72 -32.58 19.40
C TYR A 287 8.45 -33.85 18.93
N ARG A 288 9.31 -33.76 17.90
CA ARG A 288 10.09 -34.92 17.41
C ARG A 288 11.08 -35.43 18.42
N ALA A 289 11.74 -34.51 19.15
CA ALA A 289 12.67 -34.90 20.22
C ALA A 289 12.01 -35.71 21.36
N GLN A 290 10.74 -35.39 21.65
CA GLN A 290 9.98 -36.09 22.69
C GLN A 290 9.34 -37.40 22.22
N ASN A 291 8.92 -37.49 20.96
CA ASN A 291 8.06 -38.58 20.48
C ASN A 291 8.68 -39.46 19.39
N CYS A 292 9.80 -39.04 18.82
CA CYS A 292 10.53 -39.81 17.80
C CYS A 292 11.97 -39.95 18.27
N PRO A 293 12.29 -40.93 19.14
CA PRO A 293 13.68 -41.20 19.51
C PRO A 293 14.51 -41.49 18.26
N ALA A 294 15.77 -41.07 18.27
CA ALA A 294 16.70 -41.32 17.18
C ALA A 294 16.72 -42.83 16.84
N PRO A 295 16.79 -43.20 15.55
CA PRO A 295 16.98 -44.59 15.21
C PRO A 295 18.26 -45.12 15.87
N PRO A 296 18.28 -46.39 16.30
CA PRO A 296 19.40 -46.99 17.02
C PRO A 296 20.68 -47.00 16.21
#